data_05303a5c12c567a13eda07a745dd43a2
#
_entry.id   05303a5c12c567a13eda07a745dd43a2
#
_cell.length_a   1.000
_cell.length_b   1.000
_cell.length_c   1.000
_cell.angle_alpha   90.00
_cell.angle_beta   90.00
_cell.angle_gamma   90.00
#
_symmetry.space_group_name_H-M   'P 1'
#
loop_
_entity.id
_entity.type
_entity.pdbx_description
1 polymer ?
#
loop_
_entity_poly.entity_id
_entity_poly.type
_entity_poly.pdbx_seq_one_letter_code
_entity_poly.pdbx_strand_id
1 'polypeptide(L)'
;KDTARLFEVISKSLISGGRLGFSDYCHGKTKSSPEFESYLRERNYTLHNVEDYTKLLENSGFTNVFGEDRTDIFIKTLKQELHILEKAILNNQEKSALRQVWQEKLTRAERGEQCWGWFSGIKKTQ
;
A
#
# COMPACT_ATOMS: atom_id res chain seq x y z
N LYS A 1 -7.86 3.21 11.61
CA LYS A 1 -7.81 1.77 11.40
C LYS A 1 -6.65 1.17 12.16
N ASP A 2 -6.90 0.16 12.97
CA ASP A 2 -5.90 -0.38 13.90
C ASP A 2 -5.05 -1.46 13.24
N THR A 3 -4.00 -1.04 12.56
CA THR A 3 -3.06 -1.93 11.87
C THR A 3 -2.29 -2.82 12.86
N ALA A 4 -1.92 -2.27 14.01
CA ALA A 4 -1.21 -3.02 15.04
C ALA A 4 -2.05 -4.18 15.56
N ARG A 5 -3.36 -3.96 15.77
CA ARG A 5 -4.27 -5.02 16.19
C ARG A 5 -4.42 -6.10 15.12
N LEU A 6 -4.47 -5.72 13.86
CA LEU A 6 -4.53 -6.67 12.75
C LEU A 6 -3.31 -7.60 12.77
N PHE A 7 -2.13 -7.05 12.92
CA PHE A 7 -0.90 -7.84 12.98
C PHE A 7 -0.84 -8.73 14.20
N GLU A 8 -1.37 -8.27 15.33
CA GLU A 8 -1.48 -9.08 16.53
C GLU A 8 -2.36 -10.30 16.30
N VAL A 9 -3.52 -10.12 15.68
CA VAL A 9 -4.45 -11.20 15.33
C VAL A 9 -3.80 -12.18 14.36
N ILE A 10 -3.13 -11.67 13.33
CA ILE A 10 -2.43 -12.50 12.35
C ILE A 10 -1.33 -13.31 13.04
N SER A 11 -0.54 -12.67 13.91
CA SER A 11 0.53 -13.34 14.65
C SER A 11 0.00 -14.49 15.50
N LYS A 12 -1.12 -14.28 16.17
CA LYS A 12 -1.75 -15.32 17.00
C LYS A 12 -2.29 -16.48 16.17
N SER A 13 -2.66 -16.22 14.91
CA SER A 13 -3.21 -17.23 14.02
C SER A 13 -2.14 -18.08 13.33
N LEU A 14 -0.89 -17.64 13.35
CA LEU A 14 0.20 -18.36 12.71
C LEU A 14 0.89 -19.30 13.71
N ILE A 15 1.36 -20.44 13.20
CA ILE A 15 2.24 -21.30 13.97
C ILE A 15 3.61 -20.63 14.12
N SER A 16 4.35 -21.00 15.17
CA SER A 16 5.74 -20.54 15.35
C SER A 16 6.57 -20.88 14.11
N GLY A 17 7.32 -19.91 13.61
CA GLY A 17 8.08 -20.07 12.37
C GLY A 17 7.26 -19.87 11.11
N GLY A 18 5.94 -19.63 11.23
CA GLY A 18 5.08 -19.32 10.11
C GLY A 18 5.45 -18.00 9.45
N ARG A 19 5.18 -17.87 8.15
CA ARG A 19 5.57 -16.71 7.36
C ARG A 19 4.38 -15.85 7.03
N LEU A 20 4.59 -14.53 7.04
CA LEU A 20 3.63 -13.55 6.57
C LEU A 20 4.26 -12.79 5.40
N GLY A 21 3.50 -12.60 4.34
CA GLY A 21 3.89 -11.75 3.22
C GLY A 21 2.68 -10.96 2.76
N PHE A 22 2.87 -9.67 2.48
CA PHE A 22 1.79 -8.81 1.98
C PHE A 22 2.36 -7.58 1.31
N SER A 23 1.49 -6.89 0.59
CA SER A 23 1.77 -5.57 0.04
C SER A 23 0.66 -4.62 0.43
N ASP A 24 0.98 -3.35 0.53
CA ASP A 24 0.00 -2.33 0.89
C ASP A 24 0.45 -0.96 0.43
N TYR A 25 -0.50 -0.04 0.35
CA TYR A 25 -0.21 1.37 0.16
C TYR A 25 0.48 1.93 1.39
N CYS A 26 1.48 2.76 1.14
CA CYS A 26 2.26 3.40 2.20
C CYS A 26 2.32 4.90 1.97
N HIS A 27 2.55 5.64 3.05
CA HIS A 27 2.83 7.05 2.96
C HIS A 27 4.25 7.24 2.42
N GLY A 28 4.38 8.08 1.40
CA GLY A 28 5.70 8.39 0.83
C GLY A 28 6.47 9.39 1.68
N LYS A 29 7.67 9.71 1.23
CA LYS A 29 8.56 10.65 1.91
C LYS A 29 8.16 12.11 1.68
N THR A 30 7.41 12.38 0.63
CA THR A 30 6.94 13.72 0.30
C THR A 30 5.75 14.08 1.17
N LYS A 31 5.75 15.32 1.67
CA LYS A 31 4.62 15.83 2.44
C LYS A 31 3.36 15.77 1.60
N SER A 32 2.28 15.28 2.20
CA SER A 32 0.99 15.15 1.52
C SER A 32 0.43 16.50 1.09
N SER A 33 -0.07 16.56 -0.14
CA SER A 33 -0.82 17.70 -0.63
C SER A 33 -2.19 17.78 0.06
N PRO A 34 -2.86 18.96 0.05
CA PRO A 34 -4.21 19.07 0.59
C PRO A 34 -5.19 18.09 -0.07
N GLU A 35 -5.05 17.84 -1.37
CA GLU A 35 -5.87 16.90 -2.12
C GLU A 35 -5.67 15.47 -1.59
N PHE A 36 -4.44 15.07 -1.33
CA PHE A 36 -4.14 13.74 -0.81
C PHE A 36 -4.66 13.59 0.63
N GLU A 37 -4.49 14.60 1.45
CA GLU A 37 -5.03 14.59 2.82
C GLU A 37 -6.55 14.44 2.81
N SER A 38 -7.23 15.13 1.90
CA SER A 38 -8.68 15.03 1.73
C SER A 38 -9.09 13.62 1.30
N TYR A 39 -8.36 13.05 0.34
CA TYR A 39 -8.57 11.69 -0.14
C TYR A 39 -8.46 10.67 1.01
N LEU A 40 -7.43 10.79 1.83
CA LEU A 40 -7.23 9.89 2.97
C LEU A 40 -8.36 10.01 3.99
N ARG A 41 -8.81 11.24 4.27
CA ARG A 41 -9.92 11.45 5.20
C ARG A 41 -11.23 10.85 4.68
N GLU A 42 -11.54 11.06 3.42
CA GLU A 42 -12.77 10.54 2.80
C GLU A 42 -12.82 9.02 2.86
N ARG A 43 -11.69 8.36 2.71
CA ARG A 43 -11.61 6.90 2.72
C ARG A 43 -11.31 6.33 4.11
N ASN A 44 -11.11 7.19 5.08
CA ASN A 44 -10.72 6.78 6.44
C ASN A 44 -9.46 5.92 6.42
N TYR A 45 -8.50 6.32 5.60
CA TYR A 45 -7.21 5.64 5.50
C TYR A 45 -6.20 6.28 6.43
N THR A 46 -5.45 5.43 7.14
CA THR A 46 -4.24 5.83 7.85
C THR A 46 -3.10 5.07 7.20
N LEU A 47 -2.23 5.79 6.51
CA LEU A 47 -1.09 5.18 5.84
C LEU A 47 0.15 5.30 6.72
N HIS A 48 0.90 4.22 6.78
CA HIS A 48 2.21 4.18 7.42
C HIS A 48 3.28 4.23 6.34
N ASN A 49 4.45 4.78 6.64
CA ASN A 49 5.58 4.64 5.75
C ASN A 49 6.17 3.22 5.88
N VAL A 50 7.04 2.84 4.96
CA VAL A 50 7.61 1.48 4.94
C VAL A 50 8.35 1.17 6.25
N GLU A 51 9.12 2.11 6.76
CA GLU A 51 9.88 1.91 7.99
C GLU A 51 8.99 1.68 9.20
N ASP A 52 7.93 2.48 9.36
CA ASP A 52 6.98 2.32 10.46
C ASP A 52 6.23 1.01 10.38
N TYR A 53 5.90 0.55 9.16
CA TYR A 53 5.27 -0.76 8.95
C TYR A 53 6.17 -1.89 9.44
N THR A 54 7.47 -1.84 9.13
CA THR A 54 8.40 -2.87 9.61
C THR A 54 8.48 -2.89 11.13
N LYS A 55 8.48 -1.73 11.77
CA LYS A 55 8.48 -1.63 13.23
C LYS A 55 7.20 -2.21 13.84
N LEU A 56 6.04 -1.96 13.21
CA LEU A 56 4.78 -2.55 13.66
C LEU A 56 4.82 -4.07 13.60
N LEU A 57 5.39 -4.63 12.54
CA LEU A 57 5.55 -6.08 12.42
C LEU A 57 6.47 -6.64 13.50
N GLU A 58 7.60 -6.00 13.72
CA GLU A 58 8.55 -6.42 14.77
C GLU A 58 7.90 -6.40 16.15
N ASN A 59 7.14 -5.33 16.44
CA ASN A 59 6.44 -5.19 17.72
C ASN A 59 5.26 -6.15 17.88
N SER A 60 4.81 -6.74 16.79
CA SER A 60 3.68 -7.68 16.79
C SER A 60 4.09 -9.15 16.85
N GLY A 61 5.37 -9.42 17.06
CA GLY A 61 5.86 -10.78 17.25
C GLY A 61 6.48 -11.42 16.02
N PHE A 62 6.88 -10.64 15.05
CA PHE A 62 7.58 -11.11 13.85
C PHE A 62 9.07 -10.82 13.94
N THR A 63 9.86 -11.69 13.34
CA THR A 63 11.32 -11.57 13.23
C THR A 63 11.72 -11.68 11.76
N ASN A 64 12.95 -11.34 11.44
CA ASN A 64 13.45 -11.29 10.07
C ASN A 64 12.51 -10.45 9.19
N VAL A 65 12.05 -9.33 9.73
CA VAL A 65 11.12 -8.46 9.05
C VAL A 65 11.82 -7.75 7.90
N PHE A 66 11.20 -7.81 6.74
CA PHE A 66 11.67 -7.12 5.54
C PHE A 66 10.58 -6.20 5.02
N GLY A 67 10.95 -4.98 4.70
CA GLY A 67 10.06 -4.03 4.05
C GLY A 67 10.79 -3.32 2.92
N GLU A 68 10.15 -3.20 1.79
CA GLU A 68 10.75 -2.60 0.60
C GLU A 68 9.75 -1.70 -0.09
N ASP A 69 10.20 -0.51 -0.48
CA ASP A 69 9.41 0.40 -1.30
C ASP A 69 9.49 -0.08 -2.76
N ARG A 70 8.36 -0.47 -3.31
CA ARG A 70 8.24 -0.94 -4.69
C ARG A 70 7.35 -0.01 -5.51
N THR A 71 7.42 1.27 -5.24
CA THR A 71 6.67 2.29 -5.96
C THR A 71 7.03 2.31 -7.44
N ASP A 72 8.27 1.96 -7.79
CA ASP A 72 8.70 1.82 -9.18
C ASP A 72 7.83 0.83 -9.96
N ILE A 73 7.57 -0.34 -9.37
CA ILE A 73 6.69 -1.35 -9.96
C ILE A 73 5.24 -0.86 -9.98
N PHE A 74 4.81 -0.20 -8.91
CA PHE A 74 3.47 0.35 -8.82
C PHE A 74 3.20 1.35 -9.95
N ILE A 75 4.11 2.29 -10.17
CA ILE A 75 4.02 3.28 -11.24
C ILE A 75 3.94 2.59 -12.61
N LYS A 76 4.81 1.62 -12.84
CA LYS A 76 4.81 0.86 -14.09
C LYS A 76 3.47 0.15 -14.32
N THR A 77 2.94 -0.48 -13.27
CA THR A 77 1.66 -1.18 -13.32
C THR A 77 0.51 -0.21 -13.62
N LEU A 78 0.48 0.95 -12.96
CA LEU A 78 -0.56 1.95 -13.21
C LEU A 78 -0.54 2.44 -14.65
N LYS A 79 0.64 2.66 -15.23
CA LYS A 79 0.77 3.07 -16.63
C LYS A 79 0.26 1.99 -17.58
N GLN A 80 0.56 0.72 -17.28
CA GLN A 80 0.06 -0.41 -18.06
C GLN A 80 -1.46 -0.52 -17.98
N GLU A 81 -2.02 -0.35 -16.78
CA GLU A 81 -3.47 -0.40 -16.57
C GLU A 81 -4.19 0.74 -17.29
N LEU A 82 -3.61 1.94 -17.29
CA LEU A 82 -4.15 3.07 -18.06
C LEU A 82 -4.17 2.76 -19.56
N HIS A 83 -3.10 2.13 -20.05
CA HIS A 83 -3.03 1.73 -21.46
C HIS A 83 -4.09 0.68 -21.81
N ILE A 84 -4.29 -0.29 -20.93
CA ILE A 84 -5.33 -1.33 -21.08
C ILE A 84 -6.72 -0.69 -21.06
N LEU A 85 -6.94 0.27 -20.17
CA LEU A 85 -8.22 0.97 -20.04
C LEU A 85 -8.61 1.67 -21.34
N GLU A 86 -7.65 2.26 -22.06
CA GLU A 86 -7.91 2.93 -23.34
C GLU A 86 -8.47 1.97 -24.40
N LYS A 87 -8.14 0.70 -24.29
CA LYS A 87 -8.60 -0.36 -25.21
C LYS A 87 -9.82 -1.11 -24.73
N ALA A 88 -10.30 -0.83 -23.51
CA ALA A 88 -11.45 -1.53 -22.93
C ALA A 88 -12.75 -1.15 -23.63
N ILE A 89 -13.65 -2.12 -23.70
CA ILE A 89 -14.99 -1.91 -24.28
C ILE A 89 -15.90 -1.36 -23.18
N LEU A 90 -15.84 -0.06 -22.97
CA LEU A 90 -16.65 0.67 -22.00
C LEU A 90 -17.22 1.91 -22.69
N ASN A 91 -18.33 2.42 -22.15
CA ASN A 91 -18.81 3.71 -22.65
C ASN A 91 -17.84 4.84 -22.24
N ASN A 92 -17.90 5.97 -22.94
CA ASN A 92 -16.97 7.07 -22.74
C ASN A 92 -17.02 7.65 -21.33
N GLN A 93 -18.17 7.66 -20.72
CA GLN A 93 -18.36 8.19 -19.37
C GLN A 93 -17.66 7.30 -18.32
N GLU A 94 -17.84 5.99 -18.43
CA GLU A 94 -17.18 5.03 -17.55
C GLU A 94 -15.67 5.07 -17.71
N LYS A 95 -15.20 5.12 -18.96
CA LYS A 95 -13.77 5.20 -19.27
C LYS A 95 -13.14 6.46 -18.69
N SER A 96 -13.81 7.60 -18.84
CA SER A 96 -13.36 8.88 -18.33
C SER A 96 -13.23 8.86 -16.80
N ALA A 97 -14.25 8.31 -16.11
CA ALA A 97 -14.25 8.21 -14.66
C ALA A 97 -13.11 7.34 -14.14
N LEU A 98 -12.91 6.18 -14.75
CA LEU A 98 -11.82 5.27 -14.36
C LEU A 98 -10.45 5.87 -14.67
N ARG A 99 -10.31 6.51 -15.84
CA ARG A 99 -9.07 7.18 -16.23
C ARG A 99 -8.67 8.22 -15.19
N GLN A 100 -9.63 9.01 -14.72
CA GLN A 100 -9.38 10.03 -13.71
C GLN A 100 -8.85 9.42 -12.40
N VAL A 101 -9.49 8.37 -11.91
CA VAL A 101 -9.08 7.69 -10.67
C VAL A 101 -7.65 7.16 -10.80
N TRP A 102 -7.35 6.45 -11.89
CA TRP A 102 -6.02 5.89 -12.12
C TRP A 102 -4.96 6.96 -12.32
N GLN A 103 -5.31 8.03 -13.05
CA GLN A 103 -4.38 9.14 -13.29
C GLN A 103 -4.03 9.88 -12.00
N GLU A 104 -4.99 10.09 -11.12
CA GLU A 104 -4.75 10.72 -9.82
C GLU A 104 -3.84 9.85 -8.95
N LYS A 105 -4.05 8.55 -8.96
CA LYS A 105 -3.21 7.59 -8.24
C LYS A 105 -1.78 7.61 -8.77
N LEU A 106 -1.61 7.59 -10.08
CA LEU A 106 -0.30 7.69 -10.72
C LEU A 106 0.41 8.98 -10.34
N THR A 107 -0.30 10.10 -10.37
CA THR A 107 0.24 11.41 -10.00
C THR A 107 0.76 11.41 -8.56
N ARG A 108 -0.02 10.86 -7.61
CA ARG A 108 0.41 10.77 -6.21
C ARG A 108 1.64 9.90 -6.05
N ALA A 109 1.71 8.79 -6.78
CA ALA A 109 2.87 7.89 -6.75
C ALA A 109 4.11 8.58 -7.31
N GLU A 110 3.99 9.25 -8.44
CA GLU A 110 5.11 9.96 -9.06
C GLU A 110 5.61 11.13 -8.23
N ARG A 111 4.74 11.75 -7.45
CA ARG A 111 5.11 12.83 -6.52
C ARG A 111 5.76 12.32 -5.23
N GLY A 112 5.73 11.02 -4.98
CA GLY A 112 6.25 10.43 -3.75
C GLY A 112 5.35 10.61 -2.54
N GLU A 113 4.08 10.91 -2.74
CA GLU A 113 3.09 11.01 -1.66
C GLU A 113 2.55 9.66 -1.27
N GLN A 114 2.22 8.82 -2.26
CA GLN A 114 1.67 7.48 -2.06
C GLN A 114 2.64 6.45 -2.62
N CYS A 115 3.05 5.53 -1.78
CA CYS A 115 4.00 4.48 -2.12
C CYS A 115 3.35 3.11 -2.09
N TRP A 116 4.02 2.15 -2.67
CA TRP A 116 3.63 0.74 -2.63
C TRP A 116 4.73 -0.04 -1.91
N GLY A 117 4.38 -0.67 -0.81
CA GLY A 117 5.32 -1.42 0.00
C GLY A 117 5.10 -2.92 -0.08
N TRP A 118 6.19 -3.68 -0.07
CA TRP A 118 6.19 -5.13 0.06
C TRP A 118 6.81 -5.49 1.41
N PHE A 119 6.18 -6.41 2.12
CA PHE A 119 6.57 -6.76 3.48
C PHE A 119 6.57 -8.26 3.69
N SER A 120 7.49 -8.73 4.51
CA SER A 120 7.50 -10.11 4.96
C SER A 120 8.04 -10.20 6.38
N GLY A 121 7.68 -11.27 7.06
CA GLY A 121 8.17 -11.55 8.40
C GLY A 121 7.92 -12.99 8.77
N ILE A 122 8.62 -13.45 9.81
CA ILE A 122 8.49 -14.80 10.34
C ILE A 122 8.01 -14.68 11.78
N LYS A 123 6.97 -15.42 12.14
CA LYS A 123 6.49 -15.45 13.52
C LYS A 123 7.57 -16.00 14.42
N LYS A 124 7.88 -15.27 15.49
CA LYS A 124 8.89 -15.69 16.47
C LYS A 124 8.54 -17.03 17.06
N THR A 125 9.54 -17.86 17.20
CA THR A 125 9.43 -19.09 17.97
C THR A 125 9.50 -18.75 19.46
N GLN A 126 8.72 -19.43 20.26
CA GLN A 126 8.76 -19.25 21.71
C GLN A 126 9.81 -20.15 22.34
#